data_7a949fdf0b389913479c97c3da7f22fe
#
_entry.id   7a949fdf0b389913479c97c3da7f22fe
#
_cell.length_a   1.000
_cell.length_b   1.000
_cell.length_c   1.000
_cell.angle_alpha   90.00
_cell.angle_beta   90.00
_cell.angle_gamma   90.00
#
_symmetry.space_group_name_H-M   'P 1'
#
loop_
_entity.id
_entity.type
_entity.pdbx_description
1 polymer ?
#
loop_
_entity_poly.entity_id
_entity_poly.type
_entity_poly.pdbx_seq_one_letter_code
_entity_poly.pdbx_strand_id
1 'polypeptide(L)'
;MAHSHACTGLAAGAATLPLAPVHGALAAGAWVAVWGGAALLPDFDQGGISWKRALPRPTGSTVAQMWGPLSTTAAAAVGRLAGGHRWGTHDPLLAPLVAGALAWAASLHPWSALLALALVTGAALRGCHFVVPGRVETTVVGNLLLSWGLAWWVLQRTPGGVEWLPWAVAGGVLVHVLGDWLTVGGVPWPLATPVALLGGRRRRTALGLFRTGVRVEGAVAALAVVLAAALLARHLLPA
;
A
#
# COMPACT_ATOMS: atom_id res chain seq x y z
N MET A 1 -3.12 8.73 -9.38
CA MET A 1 -2.36 8.67 -8.12
C MET A 1 -2.19 7.25 -7.60
N ALA A 2 -3.24 6.47 -7.32
CA ALA A 2 -3.06 5.14 -6.73
C ALA A 2 -2.05 4.26 -7.49
N HIS A 3 -2.10 4.19 -8.82
CA HIS A 3 -1.17 3.36 -9.60
C HIS A 3 0.27 3.89 -9.58
N SER A 4 0.52 5.19 -9.51
CA SER A 4 1.89 5.71 -9.42
C SER A 4 2.56 5.32 -8.09
N HIS A 5 1.83 5.40 -6.97
CA HIS A 5 2.33 4.92 -5.68
C HIS A 5 2.56 3.41 -5.67
N ALA A 6 1.63 2.62 -6.25
CA ALA A 6 1.83 1.18 -6.37
C ALA A 6 3.10 0.86 -7.19
N CYS A 7 3.28 1.50 -8.35
CA CYS A 7 4.44 1.26 -9.22
C CYS A 7 5.76 1.68 -8.57
N THR A 8 5.81 2.82 -7.88
CA THR A 8 7.02 3.23 -7.15
C THR A 8 7.29 2.30 -5.97
N GLY A 9 6.26 1.79 -5.30
CA GLY A 9 6.39 0.72 -4.31
C GLY A 9 6.98 -0.56 -4.89
N LEU A 10 6.48 -1.03 -6.04
CA LEU A 10 7.05 -2.19 -6.74
C LEU A 10 8.53 -1.98 -7.07
N ALA A 11 8.91 -0.80 -7.59
CA ALA A 11 10.29 -0.50 -7.94
C ALA A 11 11.20 -0.48 -6.70
N ALA A 12 10.75 0.13 -5.60
CA ALA A 12 11.50 0.14 -4.35
C ALA A 12 11.63 -1.27 -3.75
N GLY A 13 10.56 -2.07 -3.79
CA GLY A 13 10.59 -3.47 -3.39
C GLY A 13 11.60 -4.29 -4.19
N ALA A 14 11.63 -4.10 -5.52
CA ALA A 14 12.61 -4.78 -6.38
C ALA A 14 14.04 -4.30 -6.11
N ALA A 15 14.25 -3.01 -5.86
CA ALA A 15 15.56 -2.45 -5.55
C ALA A 15 16.12 -2.94 -4.20
N THR A 16 15.24 -3.28 -3.25
CA THR A 16 15.62 -3.77 -1.92
C THR A 16 15.78 -5.28 -1.84
N LEU A 17 15.50 -6.04 -2.91
CA LEU A 17 15.63 -7.50 -2.93
C LEU A 17 17.01 -8.02 -2.48
N PRO A 18 18.14 -7.39 -2.82
CA PRO A 18 19.44 -7.86 -2.33
C PRO A 18 19.61 -7.80 -0.80
N LEU A 19 18.79 -6.99 -0.12
CA LEU A 19 18.80 -6.83 1.34
C LEU A 19 17.62 -7.55 2.02
N ALA A 20 16.68 -8.09 1.21
CA ALA A 20 15.46 -8.70 1.72
C ALA A 20 15.74 -10.08 2.32
N PRO A 21 15.15 -10.41 3.48
CA PRO A 21 15.26 -11.73 4.08
C PRO A 21 14.28 -12.71 3.40
N VAL A 22 14.37 -12.84 2.08
CA VAL A 22 13.51 -13.70 1.26
C VAL A 22 14.34 -14.60 0.36
N HIS A 23 13.89 -15.83 0.16
CA HIS A 23 14.58 -16.81 -0.67
C HIS A 23 13.64 -17.42 -1.71
N GLY A 24 14.13 -17.50 -2.95
CA GLY A 24 13.40 -18.04 -4.08
C GLY A 24 12.45 -17.06 -4.76
N ALA A 25 12.08 -17.39 -5.98
CA ALA A 25 11.33 -16.51 -6.88
C ALA A 25 9.95 -16.09 -6.33
N LEU A 26 9.25 -17.01 -5.66
CA LEU A 26 7.93 -16.72 -5.11
C LEU A 26 8.01 -15.69 -3.97
N ALA A 27 8.92 -15.88 -3.02
CA ALA A 27 9.07 -14.96 -1.90
C ALA A 27 9.60 -13.59 -2.38
N ALA A 28 10.50 -13.55 -3.35
CA ALA A 28 10.96 -12.31 -4.00
C ALA A 28 9.80 -11.57 -4.69
N GLY A 29 8.97 -12.30 -5.45
CA GLY A 29 7.77 -11.72 -6.09
C GLY A 29 6.76 -11.21 -5.05
N ALA A 30 6.53 -11.96 -3.98
CA ALA A 30 5.65 -11.56 -2.88
C ALA A 30 6.18 -10.32 -2.15
N TRP A 31 7.47 -10.25 -1.87
CA TRP A 31 8.13 -9.06 -1.32
C TRP A 31 7.83 -7.82 -2.15
N VAL A 32 8.12 -7.88 -3.45
CA VAL A 32 7.89 -6.77 -4.38
C VAL A 32 6.40 -6.37 -4.43
N ALA A 33 5.51 -7.37 -4.53
CA ALA A 33 4.06 -7.12 -4.56
C ALA A 33 3.54 -6.47 -3.27
N VAL A 34 4.05 -6.90 -2.11
CA VAL A 34 3.69 -6.31 -0.81
C VAL A 34 4.17 -4.86 -0.71
N TRP A 35 5.36 -4.53 -1.17
CA TRP A 35 5.82 -3.13 -1.26
C TRP A 35 4.85 -2.28 -2.10
N GLY A 36 4.45 -2.78 -3.27
CA GLY A 36 3.50 -2.09 -4.14
C GLY A 36 2.12 -1.89 -3.50
N GLY A 37 1.60 -2.90 -2.83
CA GLY A 37 0.32 -2.82 -2.13
C GLY A 37 0.38 -1.96 -0.88
N ALA A 38 1.45 -2.07 -0.10
CA ALA A 38 1.66 -1.27 1.10
C ALA A 38 1.85 0.21 0.79
N ALA A 39 2.42 0.55 -0.38
CA ALA A 39 2.46 1.91 -0.88
C ALA A 39 1.09 2.53 -1.17
N LEU A 40 0.00 1.79 -1.01
CA LEU A 40 -1.38 2.30 -1.13
C LEU A 40 -2.10 2.38 0.21
N LEU A 41 -1.55 1.82 1.28
CA LEU A 41 -2.19 1.80 2.60
C LEU A 41 -2.44 3.19 3.19
N PRO A 42 -1.57 4.21 3.03
CA PRO A 42 -1.89 5.55 3.50
C PRO A 42 -3.20 6.10 2.92
N ASP A 43 -3.47 5.89 1.63
CA ASP A 43 -4.70 6.29 0.95
C ASP A 43 -5.94 5.43 1.33
N PHE A 44 -5.76 4.38 2.11
CA PHE A 44 -6.86 3.58 2.64
C PHE A 44 -7.72 4.38 3.62
N ASP A 45 -7.21 5.46 4.21
CA ASP A 45 -7.93 6.37 5.10
C ASP A 45 -9.08 7.16 4.43
N GLN A 46 -9.23 7.05 3.11
CA GLN A 46 -10.26 7.72 2.32
C GLN A 46 -11.47 6.82 2.08
N GLY A 47 -12.05 6.26 3.13
CA GLY A 47 -13.25 5.43 3.04
C GLY A 47 -14.50 6.13 3.58
N GLY A 48 -15.66 5.74 3.07
CA GLY A 48 -16.94 6.20 3.54
C GLY A 48 -18.12 5.45 2.92
N ILE A 49 -19.31 5.61 3.49
CA ILE A 49 -20.55 5.07 2.94
C ILE A 49 -21.51 6.21 2.71
N SER A 50 -21.97 6.36 1.48
CA SER A 50 -23.00 7.32 1.12
C SER A 50 -24.39 6.69 1.29
N TRP A 51 -25.23 7.31 2.10
CA TRP A 51 -26.63 6.94 2.37
C TRP A 51 -27.63 7.77 1.54
N LYS A 52 -27.15 8.53 0.54
CA LYS A 52 -28.00 9.43 -0.27
C LYS A 52 -28.95 8.69 -1.22
N ARG A 53 -28.89 7.37 -1.33
CA ARG A 53 -29.73 6.52 -2.18
C ARG A 53 -30.34 5.39 -1.35
N ALA A 54 -31.34 4.71 -1.90
CA ALA A 54 -32.03 3.59 -1.25
C ALA A 54 -31.09 2.46 -0.81
N LEU A 55 -29.96 2.28 -1.53
CA LEU A 55 -28.91 1.34 -1.13
C LEU A 55 -27.63 2.11 -0.77
N PRO A 56 -26.95 1.76 0.34
CA PRO A 56 -25.69 2.35 0.72
C PRO A 56 -24.63 2.08 -0.35
N ARG A 57 -23.84 3.10 -0.72
CA ARG A 57 -22.76 2.96 -1.69
C ARG A 57 -21.42 3.29 -1.05
N PRO A 58 -20.40 2.41 -1.24
CA PRO A 58 -19.04 2.71 -0.86
C PRO A 58 -18.54 3.97 -1.57
N THR A 59 -17.82 4.83 -0.85
CA THR A 59 -17.19 6.05 -1.37
C THR A 59 -15.74 6.10 -0.91
N GLY A 60 -14.95 6.99 -1.50
CA GLY A 60 -13.55 7.18 -1.14
C GLY A 60 -12.57 6.69 -2.21
N SER A 61 -11.35 6.40 -1.83
CA SER A 61 -10.30 5.96 -2.74
C SER A 61 -10.61 4.59 -3.37
N THR A 62 -9.97 4.31 -4.50
CA THR A 62 -10.12 3.01 -5.17
C THR A 62 -9.66 1.85 -4.28
N VAL A 63 -8.65 2.08 -3.46
CA VAL A 63 -8.14 1.10 -2.49
C VAL A 63 -9.12 0.88 -1.35
N ALA A 64 -9.71 1.94 -0.80
CA ALA A 64 -10.74 1.83 0.23
C ALA A 64 -11.95 1.01 -0.23
N GLN A 65 -12.22 0.97 -1.53
CA GLN A 65 -13.36 0.25 -2.11
C GLN A 65 -13.04 -1.16 -2.62
N MET A 66 -11.80 -1.65 -2.47
CA MET A 66 -11.34 -2.88 -3.11
C MET A 66 -12.19 -4.12 -2.77
N TRP A 67 -12.71 -4.21 -1.56
CA TRP A 67 -13.62 -5.27 -1.08
C TRP A 67 -15.03 -4.72 -0.76
N GLY A 68 -15.44 -3.66 -1.44
CA GLY A 68 -16.76 -3.04 -1.30
C GLY A 68 -17.03 -2.49 0.10
N PRO A 69 -18.24 -2.72 0.67
CA PRO A 69 -18.60 -2.17 1.98
C PRO A 69 -17.67 -2.59 3.11
N LEU A 70 -17.11 -3.80 3.06
CA LEU A 70 -16.21 -4.32 4.09
C LEU A 70 -14.95 -3.46 4.22
N SER A 71 -14.20 -3.30 3.14
CA SER A 71 -12.99 -2.48 3.15
C SER A 71 -13.28 -1.00 3.33
N THR A 72 -14.41 -0.50 2.80
CA THR A 72 -14.79 0.90 2.93
C THR A 72 -15.13 1.28 4.37
N THR A 73 -15.79 0.39 5.13
CA THR A 73 -16.07 0.61 6.55
C THR A 73 -14.78 0.64 7.37
N ALA A 74 -13.89 -0.32 7.12
CA ALA A 74 -12.57 -0.34 7.77
C ALA A 74 -11.77 0.94 7.44
N ALA A 75 -11.77 1.36 6.19
CA ALA A 75 -11.11 2.58 5.72
C ALA A 75 -11.67 3.84 6.40
N ALA A 76 -12.99 3.92 6.60
CA ALA A 76 -13.62 5.01 7.33
C ALA A 76 -13.19 5.06 8.81
N ALA A 77 -13.03 3.90 9.45
CA ALA A 77 -12.52 3.82 10.81
C ALA A 77 -11.04 4.28 10.88
N VAL A 78 -10.20 3.81 9.95
CA VAL A 78 -8.80 4.24 9.86
C VAL A 78 -8.71 5.75 9.66
N GLY A 79 -9.49 6.33 8.74
CA GLY A 79 -9.50 7.77 8.51
C GLY A 79 -9.89 8.60 9.74
N ARG A 80 -10.84 8.10 10.56
CA ARG A 80 -11.22 8.75 11.82
C ARG A 80 -10.10 8.68 12.85
N LEU A 81 -9.48 7.52 13.03
CA LEU A 81 -8.37 7.32 13.96
C LEU A 81 -7.13 8.12 13.56
N ALA A 82 -6.86 8.23 12.27
CA ALA A 82 -5.75 9.02 11.73
C ALA A 82 -5.96 10.54 11.83
N GLY A 83 -7.15 11.00 12.21
CA GLY A 83 -7.48 12.43 12.27
C GLY A 83 -7.77 13.05 10.89
N GLY A 84 -8.13 12.23 9.91
CA GLY A 84 -8.46 12.59 8.53
C GLY A 84 -7.35 12.29 7.53
N HIS A 85 -7.71 12.40 6.25
CA HIS A 85 -6.78 12.14 5.14
C HIS A 85 -5.55 13.05 5.18
N ARG A 86 -4.40 12.47 4.86
CA ARG A 86 -3.07 13.11 4.90
C ARG A 86 -2.64 13.60 6.30
N TRP A 87 -3.03 12.85 7.36
CA TRP A 87 -2.53 13.06 8.72
C TRP A 87 -1.84 11.82 9.25
N GLY A 88 -2.37 11.09 10.22
CA GLY A 88 -1.69 9.97 10.87
C GLY A 88 -1.18 8.90 9.91
N THR A 89 -1.95 8.55 8.89
CA THR A 89 -1.58 7.59 7.84
C THR A 89 -0.48 8.09 6.88
N HIS A 90 -0.22 9.39 6.85
CA HIS A 90 0.81 10.02 6.02
C HIS A 90 1.94 10.65 6.85
N ASP A 91 1.95 10.46 8.16
CA ASP A 91 3.04 10.92 9.03
C ASP A 91 4.31 10.11 8.70
N PRO A 92 5.43 10.76 8.34
CA PRO A 92 6.62 10.08 7.82
C PRO A 92 7.32 9.17 8.82
N LEU A 93 7.08 9.33 10.11
CA LEU A 93 7.58 8.43 11.14
C LEU A 93 6.51 7.49 11.67
N LEU A 94 5.34 8.03 12.02
CA LEU A 94 4.28 7.27 12.66
C LEU A 94 3.69 6.22 11.70
N ALA A 95 3.39 6.58 10.45
CA ALA A 95 2.71 5.69 9.53
C ALA A 95 3.51 4.41 9.21
N PRO A 96 4.80 4.47 8.79
CA PRO A 96 5.57 3.26 8.53
C PRO A 96 5.83 2.44 9.80
N LEU A 97 6.05 3.08 10.95
CA LEU A 97 6.27 2.38 12.23
C LEU A 97 5.00 1.62 12.67
N VAL A 98 3.84 2.27 12.64
CA VAL A 98 2.57 1.64 13.01
C VAL A 98 2.20 0.53 12.02
N ALA A 99 2.34 0.77 10.72
CA ALA A 99 2.05 -0.23 9.70
C ALA A 99 2.98 -1.45 9.83
N GLY A 100 4.28 -1.23 10.05
CA GLY A 100 5.25 -2.29 10.31
C GLY A 100 4.95 -3.07 11.59
N ALA A 101 4.62 -2.38 12.68
CA ALA A 101 4.25 -3.02 13.95
C ALA A 101 2.97 -3.86 13.83
N LEU A 102 1.94 -3.36 13.11
CA LEU A 102 0.72 -4.12 12.84
C LEU A 102 1.00 -5.34 11.96
N ALA A 103 1.85 -5.20 10.94
CA ALA A 103 2.26 -6.32 10.09
C ALA A 103 3.10 -7.35 10.87
N TRP A 104 3.95 -6.91 11.79
CA TRP A 104 4.66 -7.79 12.71
C TRP A 104 3.69 -8.56 13.61
N ALA A 105 2.78 -7.89 14.28
CA ALA A 105 1.76 -8.53 15.10
C ALA A 105 0.89 -9.52 14.28
N ALA A 106 0.55 -9.14 13.04
CA ALA A 106 -0.18 -10.02 12.13
C ALA A 106 0.63 -11.26 11.74
N SER A 107 1.95 -11.16 11.56
CA SER A 107 2.81 -12.29 11.19
C SER A 107 2.95 -13.36 12.28
N LEU A 108 2.58 -13.04 13.52
CA LEU A 108 2.66 -13.99 14.66
C LEU A 108 1.60 -15.11 14.61
N HIS A 109 0.55 -14.96 13.78
CA HIS A 109 -0.50 -15.96 13.69
C HIS A 109 -0.94 -16.14 12.22
N PRO A 110 -1.15 -17.37 11.72
CA PRO A 110 -1.40 -17.63 10.30
C PRO A 110 -2.64 -16.93 9.73
N TRP A 111 -3.72 -16.81 10.49
CA TRP A 111 -4.94 -16.15 10.01
C TRP A 111 -4.80 -14.63 9.92
N SER A 112 -4.09 -14.00 10.85
CA SER A 112 -3.79 -12.57 10.77
C SER A 112 -2.76 -12.26 9.69
N ALA A 113 -1.77 -13.13 9.49
CA ALA A 113 -0.84 -13.04 8.38
C ALA A 113 -1.55 -13.16 7.03
N LEU A 114 -2.49 -14.10 6.89
CA LEU A 114 -3.32 -14.26 5.71
C LEU A 114 -4.14 -12.99 5.43
N LEU A 115 -4.79 -12.43 6.45
CA LEU A 115 -5.56 -11.18 6.31
C LEU A 115 -4.68 -10.00 5.89
N ALA A 116 -3.51 -9.84 6.53
CA ALA A 116 -2.57 -8.77 6.20
C ALA A 116 -2.05 -8.90 4.76
N LEU A 117 -1.65 -10.11 4.35
CA LEU A 117 -1.24 -10.41 2.97
C LEU A 117 -2.38 -10.16 1.99
N ALA A 118 -3.60 -10.61 2.29
CA ALA A 118 -4.77 -10.38 1.42
C ALA A 118 -5.06 -8.88 1.27
N LEU A 119 -4.96 -8.10 2.35
CA LEU A 119 -5.16 -6.65 2.34
C LEU A 119 -4.17 -5.96 1.40
N VAL A 120 -2.87 -6.20 1.57
CA VAL A 120 -1.84 -5.54 0.74
C VAL A 120 -1.86 -6.07 -0.69
N THR A 121 -2.15 -7.36 -0.91
CA THR A 121 -2.31 -7.94 -2.25
C THR A 121 -3.52 -7.35 -2.95
N GLY A 122 -4.65 -7.21 -2.26
CA GLY A 122 -5.85 -6.57 -2.80
C GLY A 122 -5.62 -5.11 -3.18
N ALA A 123 -4.86 -4.39 -2.36
CA ALA A 123 -4.44 -3.03 -2.67
C ALA A 123 -3.53 -2.98 -3.91
N ALA A 124 -2.53 -3.88 -4.01
CA ALA A 124 -1.64 -3.97 -5.18
C ALA A 124 -2.42 -4.27 -6.46
N LEU A 125 -3.29 -5.29 -6.45
CA LEU A 125 -4.15 -5.64 -7.59
C LEU A 125 -4.99 -4.44 -8.03
N ARG A 126 -5.60 -3.72 -7.08
CA ARG A 126 -6.41 -2.55 -7.36
C ARG A 126 -5.61 -1.38 -7.92
N GLY A 127 -4.41 -1.15 -7.39
CA GLY A 127 -3.52 -0.06 -7.82
C GLY A 127 -2.83 -0.35 -9.16
N CYS A 128 -2.53 -1.62 -9.44
CA CYS A 128 -1.80 -2.07 -10.63
C CYS A 128 -2.70 -2.74 -11.68
N HIS A 129 -3.98 -2.42 -11.73
CA HIS A 129 -4.98 -3.03 -12.62
C HIS A 129 -4.59 -3.05 -14.11
N PHE A 130 -3.67 -2.17 -14.53
CA PHE A 130 -3.15 -2.14 -15.91
C PHE A 130 -2.12 -3.24 -16.20
N VAL A 131 -1.61 -3.91 -15.17
CA VAL A 131 -0.65 -5.03 -15.29
C VAL A 131 -1.39 -6.36 -15.47
N VAL A 132 -2.61 -6.49 -14.91
CA VAL A 132 -3.42 -7.71 -14.99
C VAL A 132 -4.42 -7.59 -16.14
N PRO A 133 -4.34 -8.44 -17.17
CA PRO A 133 -5.29 -8.43 -18.27
C PRO A 133 -6.72 -8.72 -17.80
N GLY A 134 -7.70 -7.97 -18.36
CA GLY A 134 -9.12 -8.24 -18.17
C GLY A 134 -9.83 -7.48 -17.05
N ARG A 135 -9.11 -6.75 -16.20
CA ARG A 135 -9.68 -5.93 -15.11
C ARG A 135 -10.52 -6.68 -14.07
N VAL A 136 -10.36 -7.99 -13.93
CA VAL A 136 -11.08 -8.78 -12.91
C VAL A 136 -10.77 -8.26 -11.51
N GLU A 137 -9.54 -7.86 -11.28
CA GLU A 137 -9.03 -7.29 -10.03
C GLU A 137 -9.68 -5.97 -9.63
N THR A 138 -10.36 -5.28 -10.55
CA THR A 138 -11.09 -4.03 -10.26
C THR A 138 -12.51 -4.28 -9.74
N THR A 139 -13.04 -5.48 -9.91
CA THR A 139 -14.33 -5.86 -9.33
C THR A 139 -14.16 -6.23 -7.85
N VAL A 140 -15.20 -6.04 -7.04
CA VAL A 140 -15.17 -6.39 -5.61
C VAL A 140 -14.93 -7.89 -5.43
N VAL A 141 -15.68 -8.71 -6.14
CA VAL A 141 -15.59 -10.18 -6.05
C VAL A 141 -14.26 -10.68 -6.60
N GLY A 142 -13.84 -10.19 -7.76
CA GLY A 142 -12.57 -10.58 -8.37
C GLY A 142 -11.38 -10.20 -7.49
N ASN A 143 -11.34 -8.98 -6.96
CA ASN A 143 -10.28 -8.56 -6.06
C ASN A 143 -10.27 -9.40 -4.77
N LEU A 144 -11.45 -9.65 -4.17
CA LEU A 144 -11.56 -10.47 -2.97
C LEU A 144 -10.99 -11.87 -3.21
N LEU A 145 -11.45 -12.57 -4.25
CA LEU A 145 -11.00 -13.93 -4.54
C LEU A 145 -9.51 -13.99 -4.88
N LEU A 146 -9.03 -13.09 -5.74
CA LEU A 146 -7.63 -13.06 -6.14
C LEU A 146 -6.71 -12.72 -4.97
N SER A 147 -7.04 -11.70 -4.18
CA SER A 147 -6.19 -11.27 -3.06
C SER A 147 -6.07 -12.34 -1.98
N TRP A 148 -7.18 -12.99 -1.61
CA TRP A 148 -7.16 -14.07 -0.63
C TRP A 148 -6.51 -15.34 -1.18
N GLY A 149 -6.78 -15.71 -2.43
CA GLY A 149 -6.17 -16.86 -3.08
C GLY A 149 -4.66 -16.73 -3.21
N LEU A 150 -4.16 -15.57 -3.65
CA LEU A 150 -2.73 -15.28 -3.75
C LEU A 150 -2.06 -15.22 -2.38
N ALA A 151 -2.70 -14.57 -1.40
CA ALA A 151 -2.18 -14.51 -0.03
C ALA A 151 -2.08 -15.92 0.59
N TRP A 152 -3.10 -16.74 0.42
CA TRP A 152 -3.08 -18.14 0.84
C TRP A 152 -1.97 -18.92 0.16
N TRP A 153 -1.84 -18.78 -1.17
CA TRP A 153 -0.81 -19.48 -1.93
C TRP A 153 0.60 -19.08 -1.50
N VAL A 154 0.87 -17.79 -1.28
CA VAL A 154 2.15 -17.31 -0.74
C VAL A 154 2.41 -17.90 0.62
N LEU A 155 1.43 -17.83 1.55
CA LEU A 155 1.58 -18.32 2.92
C LEU A 155 1.92 -19.82 2.97
N GLN A 156 1.29 -20.63 2.08
CA GLN A 156 1.52 -22.08 2.02
C GLN A 156 2.86 -22.47 1.36
N ARG A 157 3.41 -21.60 0.51
CA ARG A 157 4.57 -21.92 -0.31
C ARG A 157 5.84 -21.18 0.09
N THR A 158 5.79 -20.31 1.11
CA THR A 158 6.97 -19.60 1.60
C THR A 158 7.54 -20.36 2.81
N PRO A 159 8.64 -21.11 2.64
CA PRO A 159 9.32 -21.75 3.77
C PRO A 159 9.79 -20.69 4.76
N GLY A 160 9.60 -20.92 6.05
CA GLY A 160 9.98 -19.95 7.09
C GLY A 160 8.93 -18.85 7.35
N GLY A 161 7.75 -18.95 6.71
CA GLY A 161 6.66 -18.01 6.97
C GLY A 161 6.84 -16.63 6.33
N VAL A 162 6.26 -15.62 6.94
CA VAL A 162 6.22 -14.23 6.40
C VAL A 162 6.85 -13.22 7.37
N GLU A 163 7.93 -13.59 8.04
CA GLU A 163 8.67 -12.72 8.97
C GLU A 163 9.21 -11.44 8.31
N TRP A 164 9.32 -11.46 6.99
CA TRP A 164 9.72 -10.32 6.16
C TRP A 164 8.57 -9.28 5.98
N LEU A 165 7.32 -9.65 6.27
CA LEU A 165 6.13 -8.84 6.03
C LEU A 165 6.20 -7.45 6.68
N PRO A 166 6.65 -7.28 7.94
CA PRO A 166 6.77 -5.98 8.59
C PRO A 166 7.65 -4.99 7.82
N TRP A 167 8.77 -5.47 7.31
CA TRP A 167 9.74 -4.66 6.58
C TRP A 167 9.20 -4.21 5.23
N ALA A 168 8.57 -5.13 4.50
CA ALA A 168 7.96 -4.82 3.21
C ALA A 168 6.78 -3.84 3.36
N VAL A 169 5.97 -4.01 4.40
CA VAL A 169 4.84 -3.10 4.67
C VAL A 169 5.32 -1.73 5.09
N ALA A 170 6.24 -1.63 6.05
CA ALA A 170 6.79 -0.36 6.49
C ALA A 170 7.48 0.39 5.34
N GLY A 171 8.26 -0.32 4.53
CA GLY A 171 8.95 0.25 3.38
C GLY A 171 8.00 0.77 2.32
N GLY A 172 6.96 0.03 1.97
CA GLY A 172 5.94 0.47 1.01
C GLY A 172 5.20 1.73 1.49
N VAL A 173 4.79 1.77 2.76
CA VAL A 173 4.17 2.96 3.38
C VAL A 173 5.12 4.16 3.32
N LEU A 174 6.40 3.96 3.64
CA LEU A 174 7.41 5.02 3.58
C LEU A 174 7.56 5.58 2.15
N VAL A 175 7.59 4.73 1.14
CA VAL A 175 7.67 5.16 -0.27
C VAL A 175 6.47 6.03 -0.67
N HIS A 176 5.26 5.66 -0.24
CA HIS A 176 4.08 6.51 -0.46
C HIS A 176 4.27 7.89 0.14
N VAL A 177 4.61 7.94 1.43
CA VAL A 177 4.77 9.20 2.18
C VAL A 177 5.85 10.09 1.55
N LEU A 178 6.98 9.49 1.13
CA LEU A 178 8.03 10.20 0.39
C LEU A 178 7.53 10.71 -0.96
N GLY A 179 6.75 9.92 -1.69
CA GLY A 179 6.11 10.34 -2.93
C GLY A 179 5.20 11.55 -2.74
N ASP A 180 4.37 11.54 -1.72
CA ASP A 180 3.48 12.65 -1.39
C ASP A 180 4.24 13.90 -0.93
N TRP A 181 5.35 13.73 -0.22
CA TRP A 181 6.22 14.85 0.18
C TRP A 181 6.83 15.60 -1.01
N LEU A 182 7.08 14.91 -2.12
CA LEU A 182 7.53 15.52 -3.37
C LEU A 182 6.45 16.39 -4.01
N THR A 183 5.18 16.20 -3.68
CA THR A 183 4.07 16.95 -4.27
C THR A 183 3.78 18.25 -3.54
N VAL A 184 3.07 19.17 -4.19
CA VAL A 184 2.58 20.42 -3.59
C VAL A 184 1.66 20.16 -2.38
N GLY A 185 0.94 19.04 -2.36
CA GLY A 185 0.04 18.66 -1.25
C GLY A 185 0.78 18.34 0.04
N GLY A 186 2.00 17.81 -0.06
CA GLY A 186 2.88 17.49 1.06
C GLY A 186 2.31 16.48 2.06
N VAL A 187 3.06 16.30 3.13
CA VAL A 187 2.75 15.39 4.24
C VAL A 187 2.83 16.13 5.58
N PRO A 188 2.27 15.59 6.66
CA PRO A 188 2.46 16.15 8.00
C PRO A 188 3.94 16.24 8.38
N TRP A 189 4.29 17.16 9.28
CA TRP A 189 5.56 17.08 9.99
C TRP A 189 5.62 15.77 10.78
N PRO A 190 6.81 15.18 10.94
CA PRO A 190 6.98 14.01 11.78
C PRO A 190 6.31 14.18 13.14
N LEU A 191 5.49 13.21 13.54
CA LEU A 191 4.71 13.23 14.78
C LEU A 191 3.70 14.38 14.91
N ALA A 192 3.32 15.05 13.81
CA ALA A 192 2.34 16.13 13.85
C ALA A 192 0.97 15.67 14.36
N THR A 193 0.59 14.41 14.12
CA THR A 193 -0.70 13.87 14.58
C THR A 193 -0.76 13.72 16.10
N PRO A 194 0.17 13.03 16.80
CA PRO A 194 0.18 12.99 18.25
C PRO A 194 0.40 14.37 18.89
N VAL A 195 1.22 15.23 18.31
CA VAL A 195 1.40 16.62 18.78
C VAL A 195 0.08 17.39 18.72
N ALA A 196 -0.72 17.22 17.67
CA ALA A 196 -2.04 17.86 17.54
C ALA A 196 -3.04 17.32 18.58
N LEU A 197 -3.00 16.05 18.92
CA LEU A 197 -3.83 15.46 19.98
C LEU A 197 -3.50 16.04 21.37
N LEU A 198 -2.25 16.48 21.57
CA LEU A 198 -1.80 17.15 22.80
C LEU A 198 -1.99 18.69 22.75
N GLY A 199 -2.78 19.20 21.82
CA GLY A 199 -3.08 20.63 21.69
C GLY A 199 -2.08 21.44 20.86
N GLY A 200 -1.10 20.79 20.21
CA GLY A 200 -0.15 21.43 19.31
C GLY A 200 -0.76 21.77 17.95
N ARG A 201 -0.04 22.58 17.17
CA ARG A 201 -0.48 22.98 15.82
C ARG A 201 -0.16 21.88 14.80
N ARG A 202 -1.13 21.56 13.93
CA ARG A 202 -0.91 20.73 12.76
C ARG A 202 -0.04 21.47 11.74
N ARG A 203 1.12 20.92 11.42
CA ARG A 203 2.05 21.47 10.41
C ARG A 203 2.24 20.48 9.28
N ARG A 204 2.49 20.98 8.09
CA ARG A 204 2.83 20.20 6.88
C ARG A 204 4.17 20.63 6.31
N THR A 205 4.80 19.72 5.58
CA THR A 205 6.02 19.94 4.79
C THR A 205 5.85 19.35 3.40
N ALA A 206 6.44 20.00 2.41
CA ALA A 206 6.45 19.56 1.02
C ALA A 206 7.70 20.09 0.32
N LEU A 207 8.25 19.31 -0.62
CA LEU A 207 9.21 19.83 -1.59
C LEU A 207 8.51 20.61 -2.71
N GLY A 208 7.25 20.26 -3.03
CA GLY A 208 6.43 21.01 -3.96
C GLY A 208 6.88 20.95 -5.41
N LEU A 209 7.56 19.88 -5.83
CA LEU A 209 8.14 19.76 -7.18
C LEU A 209 7.08 19.68 -8.28
N PHE A 210 5.92 19.07 -7.99
CA PHE A 210 4.83 18.95 -8.97
C PHE A 210 3.46 18.82 -8.27
N ARG A 211 2.41 19.06 -9.04
CA ARG A 211 1.03 18.82 -8.59
C ARG A 211 0.62 17.38 -8.90
N THR A 212 -0.19 16.79 -8.03
CA THR A 212 -0.81 15.49 -8.26
C THR A 212 -1.79 15.54 -9.45
N GLY A 213 -1.92 14.43 -10.19
CA GLY A 213 -2.83 14.32 -11.34
C GLY A 213 -2.26 14.85 -12.67
N VAL A 214 -0.98 15.19 -12.72
CA VAL A 214 -0.33 15.63 -13.96
C VAL A 214 0.29 14.46 -14.76
N ARG A 215 0.58 14.69 -16.05
CA ARG A 215 1.17 13.67 -16.95
C ARG A 215 2.49 13.07 -16.43
N VAL A 216 3.23 13.83 -15.62
CA VAL A 216 4.47 13.35 -14.97
C VAL A 216 4.24 12.11 -14.13
N GLU A 217 3.09 11.98 -13.45
CA GLU A 217 2.78 10.77 -12.66
C GLU A 217 2.71 9.50 -13.54
N GLY A 218 2.16 9.61 -14.74
CA GLY A 218 2.11 8.50 -15.69
C GLY A 218 3.51 8.07 -16.15
N ALA A 219 4.39 9.04 -16.43
CA ALA A 219 5.78 8.78 -16.80
C ALA A 219 6.57 8.13 -15.66
N VAL A 220 6.40 8.63 -14.43
CA VAL A 220 7.00 8.05 -13.22
C VAL A 220 6.53 6.62 -13.01
N ALA A 221 5.21 6.36 -13.14
CA ALA A 221 4.66 5.03 -13.01
C ALA A 221 5.22 4.06 -14.06
N ALA A 222 5.28 4.47 -15.33
CA ALA A 222 5.82 3.65 -16.41
C ALA A 222 7.30 3.32 -16.18
N LEU A 223 8.11 4.32 -15.83
CA LEU A 223 9.52 4.12 -15.52
C LEU A 223 9.71 3.19 -14.31
N ALA A 224 8.90 3.36 -13.27
CA ALA A 224 8.94 2.51 -12.08
C ALA A 224 8.61 1.04 -12.39
N VAL A 225 7.63 0.77 -13.27
CA VAL A 225 7.31 -0.59 -13.72
C VAL A 225 8.46 -1.22 -14.49
N VAL A 226 9.05 -0.48 -15.43
CA VAL A 226 10.21 -0.97 -16.21
C VAL A 226 11.39 -1.27 -15.27
N LEU A 227 11.67 -0.38 -14.33
CA LEU A 227 12.72 -0.56 -13.35
C LEU A 227 12.45 -1.76 -12.45
N ALA A 228 11.22 -1.91 -11.94
CA ALA A 228 10.84 -3.06 -11.11
C ALA A 228 11.04 -4.38 -11.86
N ALA A 229 10.59 -4.45 -13.11
CA ALA A 229 10.73 -5.63 -13.95
C ALA A 229 12.21 -5.97 -14.22
N ALA A 230 13.03 -4.97 -14.56
CA ALA A 230 14.46 -5.15 -14.81
C ALA A 230 15.22 -5.63 -13.56
N LEU A 231 14.96 -5.02 -12.41
CA LEU A 231 15.61 -5.40 -11.15
C LEU A 231 15.18 -6.79 -10.67
N LEU A 232 13.90 -7.13 -10.79
CA LEU A 232 13.38 -8.45 -10.46
C LEU A 232 13.97 -9.51 -11.40
N ALA A 233 14.01 -9.27 -12.70
CA ALA A 233 14.62 -10.16 -13.67
C ALA A 233 16.12 -10.38 -13.36
N ARG A 234 16.87 -9.31 -13.08
CA ARG A 234 18.28 -9.41 -12.67
C ARG A 234 18.47 -10.24 -11.40
N HIS A 235 17.54 -10.17 -10.46
CA HIS A 235 17.61 -10.94 -9.21
C HIS A 235 17.27 -12.42 -9.42
N LEU A 236 16.39 -12.75 -10.35
CA LEU A 236 15.90 -14.11 -10.58
C LEU A 236 16.68 -14.88 -11.64
N LEU A 237 17.31 -14.18 -12.59
CA LEU A 237 18.10 -14.83 -13.64
C LEU A 237 19.55 -15.01 -13.16
N PRO A 238 20.13 -16.22 -13.33
CA PRO A 238 21.55 -16.44 -13.07
C PRO A 238 22.38 -15.57 -14.02
N ALA A 239 23.50 -15.04 -13.50
CA ALA A 239 24.52 -14.35 -14.31
C ALA A 239 25.27 -15.31 -15.21
#